data_118ff9da56d142ffdbe9b7b18c303fd9
#
_entry.id   118ff9da56d142ffdbe9b7b18c303fd9
#
_cell.length_a   1.000
_cell.length_b   1.000
_cell.length_c   1.000
_cell.angle_alpha   90.00
_cell.angle_beta   90.00
_cell.angle_gamma   90.00
#
_symmetry.space_group_name_H-M   'P 1'
#
loop_
_entity.id
_entity.type
_entity.pdbx_description
1 polymer ?
#
loop_
_entity_poly.entity_id
_entity_poly.type
_entity_poly.pdbx_seq_one_letter_code
_entity_poly.pdbx_strand_id
1 'polypeptide(L)'
;MNINFFNTNIEINKELDKLDFFVLDFCSLLNKLNINHVIISGYVSILFGRSRLSEDIDIFIEEVDYFNFQKLWKEVMISFDCINAQNSNEAYYSYLLKKTSIRFSRKNEFIPNIELKFPKNELDIWTLENKRKIIFNKNILYISSLELQIPFKLLLGSDKDIEDAR
;
A
#
# COMPACT_ATOMS: atom_id res chain seq x y z
N MET A 1 -4.69 -12.29 -17.64
CA MET A 1 -3.60 -11.87 -16.74
C MET A 1 -2.39 -12.75 -16.99
N ASN A 2 -1.21 -12.16 -17.19
CA ASN A 2 0.07 -12.87 -17.35
C ASN A 2 1.00 -12.47 -16.23
N ILE A 3 1.60 -13.45 -15.54
CA ILE A 3 2.55 -13.24 -14.46
C ILE A 3 3.84 -13.96 -14.83
N ASN A 4 4.94 -13.23 -14.88
CA ASN A 4 6.27 -13.76 -15.16
C ASN A 4 7.18 -13.49 -13.94
N PHE A 5 7.83 -14.54 -13.46
CA PHE A 5 8.78 -14.46 -12.36
C PHE A 5 10.21 -14.42 -12.92
N PHE A 6 10.94 -13.37 -12.57
CA PHE A 6 12.36 -13.21 -12.85
C PHE A 6 13.14 -13.20 -11.53
N ASN A 7 14.43 -13.46 -11.58
CA ASN A 7 15.26 -13.56 -10.36
C ASN A 7 15.15 -12.32 -9.44
N THR A 8 14.93 -11.15 -10.01
CA THR A 8 14.89 -9.88 -9.24
C THR A 8 13.55 -9.17 -9.26
N ASN A 9 12.67 -9.50 -10.19
CA ASN A 9 11.41 -8.78 -10.41
C ASN A 9 10.29 -9.76 -10.74
N ILE A 10 9.06 -9.35 -10.44
CA ILE A 10 7.83 -10.00 -10.91
C ILE A 10 7.19 -9.03 -11.91
N GLU A 11 6.84 -9.54 -13.08
CA GLU A 11 6.12 -8.77 -14.08
C GLU A 11 4.67 -9.26 -14.16
N ILE A 12 3.73 -8.32 -14.00
CA ILE A 12 2.29 -8.58 -14.06
C ILE A 12 1.68 -7.70 -15.14
N ASN A 13 1.04 -8.34 -16.11
CA ASN A 13 0.30 -7.67 -17.17
C ASN A 13 -1.15 -8.14 -17.15
N LYS A 14 -2.07 -7.21 -16.91
CA LYS A 14 -3.53 -7.44 -16.95
C LYS A 14 -4.25 -6.18 -17.43
N GLU A 15 -5.52 -6.30 -17.76
CA GLU A 15 -6.41 -5.14 -17.91
C GLU A 15 -6.55 -4.45 -16.55
N LEU A 16 -6.28 -3.14 -16.49
CA LEU A 16 -6.34 -2.37 -15.26
C LEU A 16 -7.79 -2.01 -14.94
N ASP A 17 -8.19 -2.23 -13.71
CA ASP A 17 -9.46 -1.78 -13.17
C ASP A 17 -9.34 -0.46 -12.39
N LYS A 18 -10.45 0.03 -11.85
CA LYS A 18 -10.47 1.29 -11.08
C LYS A 18 -9.60 1.24 -9.83
N LEU A 19 -9.52 0.07 -9.17
CA LEU A 19 -8.71 -0.11 -7.98
C LEU A 19 -7.22 -0.06 -8.34
N ASP A 20 -6.83 -0.67 -9.46
CA ASP A 20 -5.45 -0.62 -9.95
C ASP A 20 -5.00 0.81 -10.24
N PHE A 21 -5.82 1.60 -10.95
CA PHE A 21 -5.52 3.01 -11.20
C PHE A 21 -5.42 3.82 -9.90
N PHE A 22 -6.28 3.56 -8.93
CA PHE A 22 -6.25 4.22 -7.63
C PHE A 22 -4.91 3.97 -6.90
N VAL A 23 -4.47 2.71 -6.87
CA VAL A 23 -3.20 2.31 -6.23
C VAL A 23 -2.00 2.88 -6.99
N LEU A 24 -2.00 2.76 -8.33
CA LEU A 24 -0.90 3.26 -9.17
C LEU A 24 -0.71 4.77 -9.01
N ASP A 25 -1.79 5.54 -9.01
CA ASP A 25 -1.72 7.00 -8.84
C ASP A 25 -1.14 7.37 -7.47
N PHE A 26 -1.59 6.71 -6.40
CA PHE A 26 -1.06 7.00 -5.06
C PHE A 26 0.41 6.58 -4.93
N CYS A 27 0.78 5.39 -5.37
CA CYS A 27 2.17 4.92 -5.33
C CYS A 27 3.10 5.76 -6.22
N SER A 28 2.59 6.34 -7.31
CA SER A 28 3.38 7.25 -8.14
C SER A 28 3.82 8.51 -7.39
N LEU A 29 2.98 9.03 -6.48
CA LEU A 29 3.33 10.17 -5.61
C LEU A 29 4.43 9.78 -4.61
N LEU A 30 4.35 8.60 -4.01
CA LEU A 30 5.39 8.10 -3.11
C LEU A 30 6.72 7.92 -3.84
N ASN A 31 6.69 7.35 -5.06
CA ASN A 31 7.87 7.20 -5.90
C ASN A 31 8.46 8.56 -6.31
N LYS A 32 7.63 9.53 -6.72
CA LYS A 32 8.04 10.89 -7.08
C LYS A 32 8.79 11.59 -5.95
N LEU A 33 8.36 11.37 -4.72
CA LEU A 33 8.95 11.96 -3.51
C LEU A 33 10.08 11.12 -2.92
N ASN A 34 10.44 10.01 -3.56
CA ASN A 34 11.43 9.04 -3.07
C ASN A 34 11.14 8.53 -1.66
N ILE A 35 9.86 8.37 -1.30
CA ILE A 35 9.45 7.79 -0.02
C ILE A 35 9.45 6.28 -0.16
N ASN A 36 10.26 5.62 0.67
CA ASN A 36 10.32 4.17 0.74
C ASN A 36 8.97 3.62 1.24
N HIS A 37 8.36 2.69 0.47
CA HIS A 37 7.03 2.17 0.78
C HIS A 37 6.85 0.72 0.33
N VAL A 38 5.84 0.07 0.87
CA VAL A 38 5.45 -1.30 0.50
C VAL A 38 3.94 -1.49 0.67
N ILE A 39 3.31 -2.03 -0.36
CA ILE A 39 1.91 -2.47 -0.30
C ILE A 39 1.87 -3.84 0.39
N ILE A 40 0.95 -4.01 1.30
CA ILE A 40 0.77 -5.25 2.07
C ILE A 40 -0.67 -5.76 1.98
N SER A 41 -0.91 -6.93 2.56
CA SER A 41 -2.25 -7.45 2.82
C SER A 41 -3.10 -7.73 1.55
N GLY A 42 -4.36 -7.30 1.56
CA GLY A 42 -5.37 -7.75 0.62
C GLY A 42 -5.12 -7.43 -0.85
N TYR A 43 -4.57 -6.25 -1.14
CA TYR A 43 -4.29 -5.88 -2.53
C TYR A 43 -3.17 -6.73 -3.16
N VAL A 44 -2.23 -7.22 -2.34
CA VAL A 44 -1.20 -8.17 -2.83
C VAL A 44 -1.87 -9.43 -3.38
N SER A 45 -2.83 -10.01 -2.65
CA SER A 45 -3.59 -11.18 -3.14
C SER A 45 -4.37 -10.89 -4.43
N ILE A 46 -4.97 -9.70 -4.54
CA ILE A 46 -5.67 -9.26 -5.76
C ILE A 46 -4.71 -9.16 -6.95
N LEU A 47 -3.51 -8.64 -6.75
CA LEU A 47 -2.48 -8.58 -7.80
C LEU A 47 -2.11 -9.96 -8.34
N PHE A 48 -2.14 -11.00 -7.51
CA PHE A 48 -1.87 -12.38 -7.89
C PHE A 48 -3.10 -13.17 -8.33
N GLY A 49 -4.22 -12.50 -8.56
CA GLY A 49 -5.40 -13.10 -9.22
C GLY A 49 -6.55 -13.44 -8.31
N ARG A 50 -6.48 -13.10 -7.01
CA ARG A 50 -7.62 -13.26 -6.12
C ARG A 50 -8.77 -12.35 -6.55
N SER A 51 -9.89 -12.95 -6.90
CA SER A 51 -11.11 -12.20 -7.26
C SER A 51 -11.88 -11.85 -5.99
N ARG A 52 -11.70 -10.63 -5.51
CA ARG A 52 -12.46 -10.06 -4.40
C ARG A 52 -12.48 -8.54 -4.45
N LEU A 53 -13.46 -7.96 -3.78
CA LEU A 53 -13.45 -6.52 -3.51
C LEU A 53 -12.51 -6.21 -2.34
N SER A 54 -11.81 -5.10 -2.41
CA SER A 54 -11.09 -4.50 -1.28
C SER A 54 -11.47 -3.03 -1.19
N GLU A 55 -11.89 -2.63 0.00
CA GLU A 55 -12.19 -1.23 0.30
C GLU A 55 -10.95 -0.49 0.80
N ASP A 56 -10.02 -1.23 1.40
CA ASP A 56 -8.80 -0.71 2.00
C ASP A 56 -7.56 -1.29 1.32
N ILE A 57 -6.59 -0.44 1.06
CA ILE A 57 -5.27 -0.80 0.57
C ILE A 57 -4.24 -0.38 1.61
N ASP A 58 -3.60 -1.35 2.25
CA ASP A 58 -2.61 -1.13 3.28
C ASP A 58 -1.24 -0.83 2.70
N ILE A 59 -0.62 0.28 3.13
CA ILE A 59 0.72 0.69 2.71
C ILE A 59 1.55 1.08 3.93
N PHE A 60 2.70 0.43 4.12
CA PHE A 60 3.75 0.95 4.99
C PHE A 60 4.61 1.95 4.23
N ILE A 61 4.94 3.05 4.89
CA ILE A 61 6.00 3.97 4.46
C ILE A 61 7.09 4.05 5.53
N GLU A 62 8.32 4.35 5.12
CA GLU A 62 9.39 4.66 6.08
C GLU A 62 8.99 5.82 6.99
N GLU A 63 9.57 5.85 8.19
CA GLU A 63 9.38 6.98 9.09
C GLU A 63 10.08 8.22 8.52
N VAL A 64 9.30 9.11 7.96
CA VAL A 64 9.76 10.41 7.49
C VAL A 64 9.54 11.47 8.57
N ASP A 65 10.35 12.52 8.58
CA ASP A 65 10.12 13.67 9.45
C ASP A 65 8.89 14.48 9.01
N TYR A 66 8.42 15.37 9.88
CA TYR A 66 7.22 16.16 9.61
C TYR A 66 7.35 17.05 8.36
N PHE A 67 8.56 17.59 8.08
CA PHE A 67 8.77 18.42 6.89
C PHE A 67 8.58 17.63 5.59
N ASN A 68 9.14 16.42 5.51
CA ASN A 68 8.97 15.55 4.36
C ASN A 68 7.52 15.01 4.26
N PHE A 69 6.88 14.73 5.41
CA PHE A 69 5.46 14.39 5.43
C PHE A 69 4.58 15.53 4.92
N GLN A 70 4.87 16.78 5.25
CA GLN A 70 4.13 17.94 4.71
C GLN A 70 4.22 18.04 3.19
N LYS A 71 5.36 17.68 2.59
CA LYS A 71 5.49 17.62 1.13
C LYS A 71 4.57 16.54 0.55
N LEU A 72 4.58 15.35 1.15
CA LEU A 72 3.67 14.26 0.76
C LEU A 72 2.21 14.71 0.88
N TRP A 73 1.84 15.28 2.02
CA TRP A 73 0.49 15.78 2.27
C TRP A 73 0.02 16.74 1.18
N LYS A 74 0.84 17.73 0.83
CA LYS A 74 0.50 18.71 -0.22
C LYS A 74 0.27 18.06 -1.58
N GLU A 75 1.12 17.13 -1.98
CA GLU A 75 0.98 16.41 -3.26
C GLU A 75 -0.27 15.51 -3.26
N VAL A 76 -0.50 14.77 -2.18
CA VAL A 76 -1.66 13.88 -2.05
C VAL A 76 -2.96 14.68 -2.09
N MET A 77 -3.04 15.80 -1.36
CA MET A 77 -4.26 16.62 -1.27
C MET A 77 -4.65 17.31 -2.60
N ILE A 78 -3.85 17.17 -3.66
CA ILE A 78 -4.25 17.63 -5.01
C ILE A 78 -5.37 16.74 -5.57
N SER A 79 -5.25 15.43 -5.42
CA SER A 79 -6.14 14.43 -6.06
C SER A 79 -6.88 13.52 -5.07
N PHE A 80 -6.54 13.59 -3.78
CA PHE A 80 -7.12 12.78 -2.72
C PHE A 80 -7.62 13.66 -1.57
N ASP A 81 -8.48 13.11 -0.75
CA ASP A 81 -8.90 13.66 0.53
C ASP A 81 -8.46 12.75 1.67
N CYS A 82 -8.07 13.32 2.81
CA CYS A 82 -7.84 12.55 4.02
C CYS A 82 -9.17 12.36 4.76
N ILE A 83 -9.54 11.10 5.05
CA ILE A 83 -10.84 10.77 5.64
C ILE A 83 -10.85 10.98 7.15
N ASN A 84 -9.74 10.74 7.83
CA ASN A 84 -9.68 10.64 9.29
C ASN A 84 -8.78 11.67 9.97
N ALA A 85 -8.25 12.65 9.23
CA ALA A 85 -7.52 13.79 9.80
C ALA A 85 -7.85 15.07 9.03
N GLN A 86 -7.94 16.19 9.73
CA GLN A 86 -8.33 17.48 9.14
C GLN A 86 -7.15 18.22 8.48
N ASN A 87 -5.94 17.97 8.94
CA ASN A 87 -4.73 18.63 8.46
C ASN A 87 -3.48 17.77 8.68
N SER A 88 -2.36 18.18 8.07
CA SER A 88 -1.10 17.43 8.13
C SER A 88 -0.55 17.28 9.56
N ASN A 89 -0.78 18.26 10.44
CA ASN A 89 -0.30 18.21 11.81
C ASN A 89 -1.02 17.08 12.58
N GLU A 90 -2.34 17.05 12.51
CA GLU A 90 -3.15 15.99 13.12
C GLU A 90 -2.79 14.62 12.53
N ALA A 91 -2.72 14.51 11.19
CA ALA A 91 -2.37 13.27 10.50
C ALA A 91 -1.01 12.71 10.96
N TYR A 92 -0.02 13.58 11.14
CA TYR A 92 1.32 13.17 11.54
C TYR A 92 1.42 12.84 13.03
N TYR A 93 1.04 13.77 13.91
CA TYR A 93 1.25 13.63 15.36
C TYR A 93 0.21 12.76 16.06
N SER A 94 -1.04 12.77 15.58
CA SER A 94 -2.12 12.00 16.22
C SER A 94 -2.30 10.61 15.65
N TYR A 95 -1.82 10.35 14.44
CA TYR A 95 -1.94 9.05 13.77
C TYR A 95 -0.58 8.41 13.46
N LEU A 96 0.22 8.95 12.54
CA LEU A 96 1.42 8.27 12.05
C LEU A 96 2.45 8.02 13.16
N LEU A 97 2.77 9.01 13.99
CA LEU A 97 3.70 8.82 15.11
C LEU A 97 3.17 7.85 16.17
N LYS A 98 1.85 7.68 16.27
CA LYS A 98 1.23 6.68 17.14
C LYS A 98 1.08 5.32 16.45
N LYS A 99 1.69 5.15 15.27
CA LYS A 99 1.64 3.91 14.49
C LYS A 99 0.22 3.47 14.14
N THR A 100 -0.70 4.44 13.98
CA THR A 100 -2.04 4.24 13.46
C THR A 100 -2.13 4.76 12.03
N SER A 101 -3.06 4.23 11.24
CA SER A 101 -3.19 4.61 9.83
C SER A 101 -3.87 5.95 9.65
N ILE A 102 -3.38 6.73 8.68
CA ILE A 102 -4.15 7.78 8.03
C ILE A 102 -4.77 7.22 6.76
N ARG A 103 -5.96 7.69 6.40
CA ARG A 103 -6.75 7.16 5.30
C ARG A 103 -6.97 8.20 4.22
N PHE A 104 -6.64 7.84 2.98
CA PHE A 104 -6.84 8.69 1.81
C PHE A 104 -7.75 8.02 0.80
N SER A 105 -8.75 8.74 0.29
CA SER A 105 -9.61 8.34 -0.82
C SER A 105 -9.52 9.33 -1.97
N ARG A 106 -10.10 9.01 -3.11
CA ARG A 106 -10.34 10.01 -4.15
C ARG A 106 -11.20 11.14 -3.61
N LYS A 107 -11.02 12.34 -4.16
CA LYS A 107 -11.83 13.50 -3.78
C LYS A 107 -13.31 13.19 -3.84
N ASN A 108 -14.02 13.53 -2.78
CA ASN A 108 -15.45 13.30 -2.60
C ASN A 108 -15.87 11.82 -2.58
N GLU A 109 -14.91 10.89 -2.38
CA GLU A 109 -15.16 9.46 -2.19
C GLU A 109 -14.68 9.02 -0.81
N PHE A 110 -15.17 7.88 -0.32
CA PHE A 110 -14.74 7.28 0.95
C PHE A 110 -14.09 5.90 0.74
N ILE A 111 -14.46 5.23 -0.33
CA ILE A 111 -13.96 3.92 -0.73
C ILE A 111 -13.71 3.89 -2.26
N PRO A 112 -12.64 3.19 -2.70
CA PRO A 112 -11.60 2.59 -1.87
C PRO A 112 -10.74 3.65 -1.16
N ASN A 113 -10.05 3.24 -0.09
CA ASN A 113 -9.10 4.12 0.58
C ASN A 113 -7.72 3.47 0.76
N ILE A 114 -6.68 4.31 0.83
CA ILE A 114 -5.32 3.91 1.21
C ILE A 114 -5.19 4.06 2.73
N GLU A 115 -4.85 2.99 3.42
CA GLU A 115 -4.39 3.03 4.81
C GLU A 115 -2.87 3.19 4.86
N LEU A 116 -2.40 4.41 5.02
CA LEU A 116 -0.99 4.74 5.11
C LEU A 116 -0.54 4.75 6.57
N LYS A 117 0.54 4.03 6.89
CA LYS A 117 1.04 3.89 8.26
C LYS A 117 2.54 3.69 8.34
N PHE A 118 3.12 4.06 9.46
CA PHE A 118 4.51 3.70 9.80
C PHE A 118 4.58 2.27 10.36
N PRO A 119 5.69 1.55 10.15
CA PRO A 119 5.93 0.24 10.77
C PRO A 119 5.82 0.32 12.30
N LYS A 120 5.19 -0.71 12.92
CA LYS A 120 5.00 -0.78 14.37
C LYS A 120 6.06 -1.61 15.07
N ASN A 121 6.55 -2.64 14.41
CA ASN A 121 7.40 -3.67 14.98
C ASN A 121 8.48 -4.10 13.98
N GLU A 122 9.38 -4.96 14.41
CA GLU A 122 10.50 -5.46 13.60
C GLU A 122 10.03 -6.18 12.33
N LEU A 123 8.90 -6.90 12.38
CA LEU A 123 8.37 -7.58 11.20
C LEU A 123 7.86 -6.60 10.15
N ASP A 124 7.23 -5.50 10.56
CA ASP A 124 6.78 -4.44 9.65
C ASP A 124 7.98 -3.74 9.00
N ILE A 125 9.04 -3.47 9.79
CA ILE A 125 10.30 -2.87 9.31
C ILE A 125 10.95 -3.83 8.30
N TRP A 126 11.07 -5.10 8.67
CA TRP A 126 11.62 -6.13 7.78
C TRP A 126 10.84 -6.23 6.46
N THR A 127 9.51 -6.13 6.53
CA THR A 127 8.63 -6.14 5.33
C THR A 127 8.95 -4.99 4.39
N LEU A 128 9.17 -3.79 4.93
CA LEU A 128 9.53 -2.62 4.15
C LEU A 128 10.92 -2.73 3.51
N GLU A 129 11.89 -3.31 4.23
CA GLU A 129 13.26 -3.50 3.77
C GLU A 129 13.40 -4.63 2.75
N ASN A 130 12.61 -5.70 2.89
CA ASN A 130 12.65 -6.90 2.04
C ASN A 130 11.51 -6.97 1.03
N LYS A 131 10.96 -5.82 0.66
CA LYS A 131 9.88 -5.74 -0.33
C LYS A 131 10.29 -6.27 -1.69
N ARG A 132 9.32 -6.72 -2.47
CA ARG A 132 9.50 -7.17 -3.85
C ARG A 132 9.06 -6.08 -4.82
N LYS A 133 9.90 -5.82 -5.81
CA LYS A 133 9.56 -4.94 -6.92
C LYS A 133 8.68 -5.69 -7.92
N ILE A 134 7.57 -5.07 -8.29
CA ILE A 134 6.68 -5.54 -9.35
C ILE A 134 6.71 -4.54 -10.52
N ILE A 135 6.82 -5.06 -11.72
CA ILE A 135 6.55 -4.29 -12.95
C ILE A 135 5.10 -4.59 -13.33
N PHE A 136 4.23 -3.65 -13.04
CA PHE A 136 2.78 -3.78 -13.23
C PHE A 136 2.33 -2.92 -14.41
N ASN A 137 2.04 -3.54 -15.55
CA ASN A 137 1.72 -2.84 -16.80
C ASN A 137 2.69 -1.66 -17.07
N LYS A 138 4.01 -1.92 -16.98
CA LYS A 138 5.11 -0.94 -17.13
C LYS A 138 5.27 0.05 -15.94
N ASN A 139 4.39 0.06 -14.96
CA ASN A 139 4.54 0.86 -13.74
C ASN A 139 5.28 0.05 -12.68
N ILE A 140 5.89 0.75 -11.71
CA ILE A 140 6.60 0.13 -10.60
C ILE A 140 5.73 0.17 -9.35
N LEU A 141 5.50 -1.01 -8.77
CA LEU A 141 4.94 -1.17 -7.43
C LEU A 141 5.92 -1.93 -6.55
N TYR A 142 5.82 -1.71 -5.24
CA TYR A 142 6.54 -2.48 -4.23
C TYR A 142 5.54 -3.17 -3.33
N ILE A 143 5.67 -4.47 -3.19
CA ILE A 143 4.78 -5.31 -2.37
C ILE A 143 5.56 -6.09 -1.31
N SER A 144 4.87 -6.53 -0.26
CA SER A 144 5.43 -7.51 0.68
C SER A 144 5.81 -8.80 -0.06
N SER A 145 6.89 -9.44 0.37
CA SER A 145 7.29 -10.72 -0.22
C SER A 145 6.21 -11.78 0.02
N LEU A 146 6.01 -12.67 -0.95
CA LEU A 146 5.03 -13.76 -0.82
C LEU A 146 5.43 -14.74 0.28
N GLU A 147 6.73 -14.92 0.48
CA GLU A 147 7.31 -15.74 1.54
C GLU A 147 6.91 -15.28 2.95
N LEU A 148 6.59 -13.99 3.10
CA LEU A 148 6.04 -13.44 4.33
C LEU A 148 4.51 -13.36 4.30
N GLN A 149 3.95 -12.89 3.19
CA GLN A 149 2.52 -12.64 3.06
C GLN A 149 1.69 -13.91 3.27
N ILE A 150 2.09 -15.03 2.67
CA ILE A 150 1.35 -16.29 2.74
C ILE A 150 1.33 -16.85 4.19
N PRO A 151 2.47 -17.07 4.87
CA PRO A 151 2.46 -17.54 6.26
C PRO A 151 1.72 -16.59 7.21
N PHE A 152 1.85 -15.26 7.00
CA PHE A 152 1.16 -14.29 7.84
C PHE A 152 -0.36 -14.38 7.69
N LYS A 153 -0.87 -14.55 6.47
CA LYS A 153 -2.29 -14.75 6.19
C LYS A 153 -2.80 -16.06 6.83
N LEU A 154 -2.04 -17.14 6.74
CA LEU A 154 -2.39 -18.40 7.39
C LEU A 154 -2.41 -18.27 8.92
N LEU A 155 -1.52 -17.48 9.51
CA LEU A 155 -1.49 -17.20 10.95
C LEU A 155 -2.71 -16.41 11.41
N LEU A 156 -3.19 -15.43 10.62
CA LEU A 156 -4.40 -14.68 10.92
C LEU A 156 -5.65 -15.56 10.91
N GLY A 157 -5.71 -16.54 10.01
CA GLY A 157 -6.60 -17.68 10.05
C GLY A 157 -8.10 -17.39 9.83
N SER A 158 -8.50 -16.18 9.47
CA SER A 158 -9.89 -15.96 9.04
C SER A 158 -10.15 -16.62 7.68
N ASP A 159 -11.39 -16.96 7.37
CA ASP A 159 -11.74 -17.56 6.07
C ASP A 159 -11.21 -16.71 4.89
N LYS A 160 -11.31 -15.39 5.00
CA LYS A 160 -10.78 -14.44 4.02
C LYS A 160 -9.26 -14.52 3.90
N ASP A 161 -8.55 -14.64 5.02
CA ASP A 161 -7.10 -14.71 5.02
C ASP A 161 -6.59 -16.05 4.47
N ILE A 162 -7.23 -17.15 4.81
CA ILE A 162 -6.93 -18.48 4.25
C ILE A 162 -7.11 -18.48 2.73
N GLU A 163 -8.19 -17.89 2.26
CA GLU A 163 -8.45 -17.75 0.82
C GLU A 163 -7.44 -16.80 0.13
N ASP A 164 -6.99 -15.73 0.81
CA ASP A 164 -5.95 -14.82 0.29
C ASP A 164 -4.56 -15.49 0.22
N ALA A 165 -4.32 -16.57 0.98
CA ALA A 165 -3.05 -17.30 1.01
C ALA A 165 -2.97 -18.44 -0.03
N ARG A 166 -4.07 -18.79 -0.69
CA ARG A 166 -4.14 -19.83 -1.73
C ARG A 166 -3.77 -19.31 -3.09
#